data_3901110bada1841d7d3ed54b057460c9
#
_entry.id   3901110bada1841d7d3ed54b057460c9
#
_cell.length_a   1.000
_cell.length_b   1.000
_cell.length_c   1.000
_cell.angle_alpha   90.00
_cell.angle_beta   90.00
_cell.angle_gamma   90.00
#
_symmetry.space_group_name_H-M   'P 1'
#
loop_
_entity.id
_entity.type
_entity.pdbx_description
1 polymer ?
#
loop_
_entity_poly.entity_id
_entity_poly.type
_entity_poly.pdbx_seq_one_letter_code
_entity_poly.pdbx_strand_id
1 'polypeptide(L)'
;NQGVITEERLAYSVKKILRGKYWAGLNKYKPIDLKELYKDLNTKEDDLLTEKIYENAITIAKNKDNILPLKNLDTQKTAYIKFGDDTGWEFFKNLNYYDNIPQLKSGSWEALNKEMAPYDRIIIGLHRSNANPWTSYKFSETEKNLLTKIAQKKKVILTLFVKPYALLDIPEIENINSIVIAYQNHKIAQQNAA
;
A
#
# COMPACT_ATOMS: atom_id res chain seq x y z
N ASN A 1 46.85 16.01 14.87
CA ASN A 1 45.92 15.40 15.80
C ASN A 1 45.52 16.41 16.86
N GLN A 2 44.35 17.06 16.69
CA GLN A 2 43.90 18.15 17.59
C GLN A 2 43.17 17.64 18.84
N GLY A 3 43.25 16.34 19.13
CA GLY A 3 42.67 15.72 20.36
C GLY A 3 41.13 15.75 20.47
N VAL A 4 40.44 16.07 19.37
CA VAL A 4 38.96 16.17 19.35
C VAL A 4 38.30 14.80 19.53
N ILE A 5 38.97 13.73 19.12
CA ILE A 5 38.49 12.33 19.32
C ILE A 5 39.58 11.59 20.11
N THR A 6 39.20 11.07 21.28
CA THR A 6 40.10 10.27 22.12
C THR A 6 40.39 8.90 21.48
N GLU A 7 41.54 8.30 21.81
CA GLU A 7 41.88 6.95 21.37
C GLU A 7 40.84 5.91 21.83
N GLU A 8 40.30 6.05 23.04
CA GLU A 8 39.27 5.18 23.56
C GLU A 8 38.00 5.27 22.71
N ARG A 9 37.57 6.49 22.33
CA ARG A 9 36.40 6.69 21.47
C ARG A 9 36.60 6.08 20.09
N LEU A 10 37.80 6.22 19.54
CA LEU A 10 38.19 5.61 18.26
C LEU A 10 38.16 4.08 18.36
N ALA A 11 38.84 3.52 19.39
CA ALA A 11 38.86 2.08 19.65
C ALA A 11 37.49 1.47 19.81
N TYR A 12 36.58 2.15 20.53
CA TYR A 12 35.18 1.75 20.67
C TYR A 12 34.47 1.65 19.31
N SER A 13 34.62 2.66 18.45
CA SER A 13 34.01 2.69 17.13
C SER A 13 34.54 1.59 16.22
N VAL A 14 35.87 1.41 16.18
CA VAL A 14 36.53 0.36 15.39
C VAL A 14 36.07 -1.02 15.86
N LYS A 15 36.03 -1.25 17.16
CA LYS A 15 35.57 -2.52 17.74
C LYS A 15 34.13 -2.85 17.35
N LYS A 16 33.26 -1.85 17.34
CA LYS A 16 31.85 -2.00 16.91
C LYS A 16 31.78 -2.40 15.43
N ILE A 17 32.54 -1.74 14.57
CA ILE A 17 32.61 -2.04 13.13
C ILE A 17 33.17 -3.44 12.89
N LEU A 18 34.27 -3.81 13.56
CA LEU A 18 34.88 -5.13 13.43
C LEU A 18 33.93 -6.24 13.89
N ARG A 19 33.17 -6.03 14.96
CA ARG A 19 32.14 -6.99 15.40
C ARG A 19 31.05 -7.16 14.34
N GLY A 20 30.59 -6.08 13.72
CA GLY A 20 29.63 -6.14 12.63
C GLY A 20 30.18 -6.91 11.42
N LYS A 21 31.42 -6.65 11.03
CA LYS A 21 32.12 -7.39 9.96
C LYS A 21 32.26 -8.87 10.27
N TYR A 22 32.63 -9.21 11.51
CA TYR A 22 32.74 -10.60 11.97
C TYR A 22 31.40 -11.32 11.94
N TRP A 23 30.33 -10.65 12.43
CA TRP A 23 28.97 -11.17 12.40
C TRP A 23 28.48 -11.41 10.95
N ALA A 24 28.84 -10.53 10.02
CA ALA A 24 28.56 -10.69 8.60
C ALA A 24 29.43 -11.75 7.89
N GLY A 25 30.28 -12.46 8.61
CA GLY A 25 31.14 -13.52 8.05
C GLY A 25 32.36 -13.04 7.26
N LEU A 26 32.66 -11.73 7.27
CA LEU A 26 33.75 -11.16 6.47
C LEU A 26 35.16 -11.60 6.89
N ASN A 27 35.28 -12.18 8.07
CA ASN A 27 36.54 -12.86 8.52
C ASN A 27 36.83 -14.15 7.74
N LYS A 28 35.83 -14.71 7.06
CA LYS A 28 35.93 -15.89 6.19
C LYS A 28 35.33 -15.59 4.81
N TYR A 29 35.60 -14.37 4.33
CA TYR A 29 35.03 -13.89 3.06
C TYR A 29 35.28 -14.89 1.93
N LYS A 30 34.22 -15.24 1.23
CA LYS A 30 34.24 -15.99 -0.02
C LYS A 30 33.55 -15.13 -1.10
N PRO A 31 34.14 -15.01 -2.28
CA PRO A 31 33.46 -14.38 -3.41
C PRO A 31 32.13 -15.08 -3.72
N ILE A 32 31.14 -14.31 -4.19
CA ILE A 32 29.87 -14.88 -4.65
C ILE A 32 30.13 -15.69 -5.92
N ASP A 33 29.62 -16.92 -5.99
CA ASP A 33 29.61 -17.71 -7.22
C ASP A 33 28.50 -17.16 -8.13
N LEU A 34 28.90 -16.67 -9.31
CA LEU A 34 27.97 -16.06 -10.26
C LEU A 34 27.19 -17.09 -11.09
N LYS A 35 27.57 -18.37 -11.06
CA LYS A 35 26.96 -19.40 -11.94
C LYS A 35 25.46 -19.59 -11.67
N GLU A 36 25.05 -19.61 -10.41
CA GLU A 36 23.67 -19.84 -10.00
C GLU A 36 23.01 -18.57 -9.40
N LEU A 37 23.69 -17.40 -9.49
CA LEU A 37 23.28 -16.17 -8.81
C LEU A 37 21.81 -15.79 -9.09
N TYR A 38 21.39 -15.88 -10.35
CA TYR A 38 20.00 -15.54 -10.71
C TYR A 38 18.99 -16.49 -10.07
N LYS A 39 19.31 -17.78 -10.02
CA LYS A 39 18.46 -18.81 -9.44
C LYS A 39 18.40 -18.67 -7.92
N ASP A 40 19.54 -18.36 -7.29
CA ASP A 40 19.63 -18.16 -5.84
C ASP A 40 18.88 -16.91 -5.37
N LEU A 41 18.75 -15.88 -6.23
CA LEU A 41 18.05 -14.64 -5.93
C LEU A 41 16.57 -14.65 -6.31
N ASN A 42 16.08 -15.71 -6.98
CA ASN A 42 14.70 -15.81 -7.46
C ASN A 42 14.14 -17.20 -7.16
N THR A 43 14.06 -17.54 -5.88
CA THR A 43 13.55 -18.83 -5.43
C THR A 43 12.03 -18.80 -5.24
N LYS A 44 11.38 -19.95 -5.31
CA LYS A 44 9.96 -20.09 -4.98
C LYS A 44 9.68 -19.79 -3.51
N GLU A 45 10.65 -20.05 -2.65
CA GLU A 45 10.60 -19.75 -1.23
C GLU A 45 10.54 -18.24 -0.99
N ASP A 46 11.26 -17.44 -1.78
CA ASP A 46 11.20 -15.97 -1.73
C ASP A 46 9.83 -15.45 -2.17
N ASP A 47 9.24 -16.04 -3.20
CA ASP A 47 7.88 -15.70 -3.65
C ASP A 47 6.85 -15.98 -2.55
N LEU A 48 6.89 -17.17 -1.94
CA LEU A 48 6.01 -17.55 -0.84
C LEU A 48 6.19 -16.68 0.40
N LEU A 49 7.44 -16.34 0.72
CA LEU A 49 7.75 -15.41 1.82
C LEU A 49 7.19 -14.02 1.55
N THR A 50 7.34 -13.54 0.32
CA THR A 50 6.80 -12.24 -0.11
C THR A 50 5.27 -12.22 0.01
N GLU A 51 4.59 -13.26 -0.45
CA GLU A 51 3.13 -13.40 -0.31
C GLU A 51 2.70 -13.33 1.16
N LYS A 52 3.35 -14.13 2.02
CA LYS A 52 3.07 -14.15 3.45
C LYS A 52 3.34 -12.81 4.15
N ILE A 53 4.37 -12.07 3.72
CA ILE A 53 4.66 -10.73 4.25
C ILE A 53 3.52 -9.78 3.91
N TYR A 54 3.06 -9.73 2.66
CA TYR A 54 1.94 -8.86 2.28
C TYR A 54 0.64 -9.25 2.96
N GLU A 55 0.32 -10.54 3.04
CA GLU A 55 -0.87 -11.04 3.74
C GLU A 55 -0.91 -10.54 5.20
N ASN A 56 0.22 -10.63 5.91
CA ASN A 56 0.28 -10.22 7.31
C ASN A 56 0.49 -8.70 7.51
N ALA A 57 0.93 -7.97 6.49
CA ALA A 57 1.16 -6.53 6.60
C ALA A 57 -0.13 -5.72 6.42
N ILE A 58 -1.08 -6.18 5.61
CA ILE A 58 -2.32 -5.44 5.34
C ILE A 58 -3.05 -5.14 6.63
N THR A 59 -3.38 -3.86 6.82
CA THR A 59 -3.90 -3.36 8.08
C THR A 59 -5.24 -2.66 7.87
N ILE A 60 -6.26 -3.09 8.59
CA ILE A 60 -7.54 -2.37 8.70
C ILE A 60 -7.38 -1.31 9.79
N ALA A 61 -7.07 -0.08 9.39
CA ALA A 61 -6.85 1.03 10.33
C ALA A 61 -8.16 1.63 10.87
N LYS A 62 -9.25 1.48 10.13
CA LYS A 62 -10.60 1.91 10.52
C LYS A 62 -11.63 0.95 9.94
N ASN A 63 -12.65 0.62 10.73
CA ASN A 63 -13.77 -0.22 10.31
C ASN A 63 -15.05 0.18 11.06
N LYS A 64 -15.62 1.31 10.69
CA LYS A 64 -16.86 1.82 11.29
C LYS A 64 -18.03 0.92 10.90
N ASP A 65 -18.90 0.64 11.85
CA ASP A 65 -20.11 -0.18 11.70
C ASP A 65 -19.83 -1.61 11.17
N ASN A 66 -18.60 -2.10 11.34
CA ASN A 66 -18.15 -3.41 10.85
C ASN A 66 -18.49 -3.62 9.36
N ILE A 67 -18.23 -2.60 8.52
CA ILE A 67 -18.48 -2.64 7.09
C ILE A 67 -17.62 -3.69 6.37
N LEU A 68 -16.44 -3.99 6.92
CA LEU A 68 -15.58 -5.09 6.49
C LEU A 68 -15.66 -6.28 7.47
N PRO A 69 -15.67 -7.54 7.00
CA PRO A 69 -15.74 -7.91 5.58
C PRO A 69 -17.08 -7.51 4.94
N LEU A 70 -17.07 -7.28 3.62
CA LEU A 70 -18.27 -6.92 2.88
C LEU A 70 -19.34 -8.02 3.02
N LYS A 71 -20.54 -7.61 3.38
CA LYS A 71 -21.71 -8.51 3.57
C LYS A 71 -22.83 -8.06 2.64
N ASN A 72 -23.82 -8.96 2.46
CA ASN A 72 -25.04 -8.67 1.69
C ASN A 72 -24.72 -8.18 0.27
N LEU A 73 -23.81 -8.90 -0.42
CA LEU A 73 -23.38 -8.55 -1.78
C LEU A 73 -24.53 -8.58 -2.79
N ASP A 74 -25.52 -9.42 -2.54
CA ASP A 74 -26.76 -9.55 -3.32
C ASP A 74 -27.69 -8.34 -3.25
N THR A 75 -27.67 -7.61 -2.12
CA THR A 75 -28.61 -6.50 -1.84
C THR A 75 -27.94 -5.14 -1.78
N GLN A 76 -26.65 -5.07 -1.45
CA GLN A 76 -25.88 -3.82 -1.36
C GLN A 76 -24.91 -3.69 -2.53
N LYS A 77 -25.24 -2.83 -3.46
CA LYS A 77 -24.44 -2.59 -4.66
C LYS A 77 -23.15 -1.82 -4.33
N THR A 78 -22.05 -2.34 -4.84
CA THR A 78 -20.71 -1.75 -4.65
C THR A 78 -20.13 -1.34 -5.99
N ALA A 79 -19.42 -0.21 -6.03
CA ALA A 79 -18.63 0.20 -7.18
C ALA A 79 -17.21 0.57 -6.74
N TYR A 80 -16.28 0.57 -7.69
CA TYR A 80 -14.88 0.89 -7.48
C TYR A 80 -14.50 2.18 -8.21
N ILE A 81 -13.69 3.01 -7.56
CA ILE A 81 -13.08 4.20 -8.15
C ILE A 81 -11.58 4.12 -7.93
N LYS A 82 -10.82 4.26 -9.01
CA LYS A 82 -9.36 4.32 -8.94
C LYS A 82 -8.89 5.77 -8.81
N PHE A 83 -8.11 6.05 -7.79
CA PHE A 83 -7.28 7.24 -7.65
C PHE A 83 -5.82 6.89 -7.91
N GLY A 84 -5.03 7.91 -8.22
CA GLY A 84 -3.62 7.74 -8.48
C GLY A 84 -3.28 7.53 -9.95
N ASP A 85 -1.99 7.54 -10.22
CA ASP A 85 -1.38 7.54 -11.55
C ASP A 85 -0.83 6.17 -11.97
N ASP A 86 -0.86 5.19 -11.07
CA ASP A 86 -0.40 3.83 -11.35
C ASP A 86 -1.57 2.84 -11.54
N THR A 87 -1.25 1.61 -11.92
CA THR A 87 -2.24 0.57 -12.17
C THR A 87 -2.86 0.05 -10.87
N GLY A 88 -4.19 -0.12 -10.87
CA GLY A 88 -4.97 -0.82 -9.86
C GLY A 88 -5.63 -2.09 -10.41
N TRP A 89 -5.08 -2.63 -11.51
CA TRP A 89 -5.72 -3.71 -12.24
C TRP A 89 -5.88 -5.00 -11.42
N GLU A 90 -4.85 -5.39 -10.68
CA GLU A 90 -4.92 -6.62 -9.87
C GLU A 90 -5.95 -6.47 -8.74
N PHE A 91 -6.04 -5.30 -8.11
CA PHE A 91 -7.06 -5.03 -7.10
C PHE A 91 -8.47 -5.10 -7.69
N PHE A 92 -8.72 -4.37 -8.77
CA PHE A 92 -10.00 -4.38 -9.47
C PHE A 92 -10.41 -5.78 -9.93
N LYS A 93 -9.47 -6.52 -10.53
CA LYS A 93 -9.71 -7.90 -10.98
C LYS A 93 -10.10 -8.82 -9.81
N ASN A 94 -9.42 -8.72 -8.67
CA ASN A 94 -9.68 -9.58 -7.52
C ASN A 94 -10.97 -9.21 -6.80
N LEU A 95 -11.36 -7.94 -6.72
CA LEU A 95 -12.69 -7.54 -6.25
C LEU A 95 -13.81 -8.23 -7.06
N ASN A 96 -13.61 -8.38 -8.36
CA ASN A 96 -14.58 -9.01 -9.27
C ASN A 96 -14.58 -10.55 -9.24
N TYR A 97 -13.77 -11.19 -8.40
CA TYR A 97 -13.93 -12.62 -8.09
C TYR A 97 -15.08 -12.86 -7.10
N TYR A 98 -15.47 -11.87 -6.32
CA TYR A 98 -16.43 -12.00 -5.25
C TYR A 98 -17.81 -11.44 -5.61
N ASP A 99 -17.84 -10.38 -6.44
CA ASP A 99 -19.06 -9.70 -6.86
C ASP A 99 -18.82 -8.94 -8.18
N ASN A 100 -19.89 -8.58 -8.88
CA ASN A 100 -19.80 -7.71 -10.07
C ASN A 100 -19.65 -6.24 -9.65
N ILE A 101 -18.41 -5.80 -9.43
CA ILE A 101 -18.06 -4.45 -8.99
C ILE A 101 -17.53 -3.63 -10.17
N PRO A 102 -18.35 -2.77 -10.79
CA PRO A 102 -17.88 -1.95 -11.90
C PRO A 102 -16.90 -0.87 -11.45
N GLN A 103 -15.96 -0.55 -12.32
CA GLN A 103 -15.09 0.61 -12.14
C GLN A 103 -15.74 1.85 -12.73
N LEU A 104 -16.03 2.83 -11.87
CA LEU A 104 -16.50 4.15 -12.28
C LEU A 104 -15.31 5.04 -12.67
N LYS A 105 -15.54 5.94 -13.64
CA LYS A 105 -14.49 6.87 -14.07
C LYS A 105 -14.47 8.09 -13.16
N SER A 106 -13.28 8.42 -12.63
CA SER A 106 -13.06 9.68 -11.93
C SER A 106 -13.00 10.83 -12.95
N GLY A 107 -14.14 11.38 -13.27
CA GLY A 107 -14.29 12.51 -14.19
C GLY A 107 -14.77 13.77 -13.48
N SER A 108 -15.64 14.55 -14.12
CA SER A 108 -16.31 15.66 -13.44
C SER A 108 -17.17 15.14 -12.30
N TRP A 109 -17.35 15.97 -11.26
CA TRP A 109 -18.20 15.61 -10.11
C TRP A 109 -19.63 15.27 -10.53
N GLU A 110 -20.18 16.02 -11.47
CA GLU A 110 -21.56 15.85 -11.94
C GLU A 110 -21.77 14.48 -12.61
N ALA A 111 -20.83 14.08 -13.46
CA ALA A 111 -20.86 12.78 -14.12
C ALA A 111 -20.69 11.64 -13.11
N LEU A 112 -19.68 11.73 -12.23
CA LEU A 112 -19.42 10.74 -11.21
C LEU A 112 -20.58 10.59 -10.22
N ASN A 113 -21.17 11.70 -9.77
CA ASN A 113 -22.30 11.67 -8.85
C ASN A 113 -23.53 10.98 -9.47
N LYS A 114 -23.73 11.12 -10.78
CA LYS A 114 -24.80 10.42 -11.51
C LYS A 114 -24.48 8.92 -11.64
N GLU A 115 -23.24 8.57 -12.01
CA GLU A 115 -22.82 7.17 -12.16
C GLU A 115 -22.88 6.40 -10.83
N MET A 116 -22.48 7.02 -9.73
CA MET A 116 -22.49 6.36 -8.42
C MET A 116 -23.86 6.32 -7.73
N ALA A 117 -24.89 6.94 -8.30
CA ALA A 117 -26.22 7.00 -7.69
C ALA A 117 -26.80 5.62 -7.32
N PRO A 118 -26.73 4.57 -8.17
CA PRO A 118 -27.31 3.27 -7.87
C PRO A 118 -26.50 2.41 -6.87
N TYR A 119 -25.35 2.86 -6.40
CA TYR A 119 -24.47 2.09 -5.51
C TYR A 119 -24.59 2.55 -4.06
N ASP A 120 -24.56 1.62 -3.12
CA ASP A 120 -24.63 1.88 -1.68
C ASP A 120 -23.26 2.16 -1.09
N ARG A 121 -22.24 1.51 -1.64
CA ARG A 121 -20.84 1.54 -1.18
C ARG A 121 -19.91 1.85 -2.33
N ILE A 122 -18.88 2.63 -2.03
CA ILE A 122 -17.82 2.95 -2.97
C ILE A 122 -16.48 2.50 -2.38
N ILE A 123 -15.80 1.62 -3.07
CA ILE A 123 -14.40 1.27 -2.79
C ILE A 123 -13.52 2.25 -3.56
N ILE A 124 -12.60 2.90 -2.88
CA ILE A 124 -11.62 3.80 -3.51
C ILE A 124 -10.23 3.23 -3.29
N GLY A 125 -9.51 2.94 -4.36
CA GLY A 125 -8.11 2.52 -4.31
C GLY A 125 -7.18 3.66 -4.71
N LEU A 126 -6.27 4.08 -3.82
CA LEU A 126 -5.20 5.03 -4.17
C LEU A 126 -3.96 4.25 -4.61
N HIS A 127 -3.64 4.32 -5.90
CA HIS A 127 -2.53 3.61 -6.54
C HIS A 127 -1.45 4.59 -7.00
N ARG A 128 -0.27 4.54 -6.40
CA ARG A 128 0.91 5.32 -6.80
C ARG A 128 2.09 4.38 -7.02
N SER A 129 2.92 4.68 -8.01
CA SER A 129 4.10 3.89 -8.30
C SER A 129 5.12 3.96 -7.15
N ASN A 130 5.69 2.80 -6.82
CA ASN A 130 6.81 2.69 -5.88
C ASN A 130 8.17 2.70 -6.57
N ALA A 131 8.21 2.80 -7.91
CA ALA A 131 9.44 2.72 -8.69
C ALA A 131 10.38 3.91 -8.46
N ASN A 132 9.85 5.03 -8.00
CA ASN A 132 10.63 6.25 -7.73
C ASN A 132 10.32 6.78 -6.32
N PRO A 133 11.32 6.84 -5.42
CA PRO A 133 11.11 7.33 -4.05
C PRO A 133 10.75 8.82 -3.96
N TRP A 134 10.96 9.57 -5.05
CA TRP A 134 10.64 11.00 -5.15
C TRP A 134 9.21 11.25 -5.65
N THR A 135 8.52 10.24 -6.15
CA THR A 135 7.12 10.37 -6.56
C THR A 135 6.23 10.61 -5.33
N SER A 136 5.31 11.54 -5.46
CA SER A 136 4.38 11.86 -4.37
C SER A 136 3.48 10.66 -4.06
N TYR A 137 3.38 10.30 -2.79
CA TYR A 137 2.42 9.33 -2.27
C TYR A 137 1.10 10.00 -1.85
N LYS A 138 1.02 11.31 -1.94
CA LYS A 138 -0.11 12.11 -1.44
C LYS A 138 -1.29 12.09 -2.40
N PHE A 139 -2.46 12.39 -1.87
CA PHE A 139 -3.61 12.74 -2.68
C PHE A 139 -3.39 14.09 -3.38
N SER A 140 -3.81 14.20 -4.64
CA SER A 140 -3.93 15.49 -5.30
C SER A 140 -5.13 16.27 -4.73
N GLU A 141 -5.17 17.58 -4.92
CA GLU A 141 -6.31 18.40 -4.46
C GLU A 141 -7.62 17.96 -5.10
N THR A 142 -7.58 17.53 -6.37
CA THR A 142 -8.77 16.98 -7.04
C THR A 142 -9.25 15.70 -6.38
N GLU A 143 -8.33 14.77 -6.05
CA GLU A 143 -8.67 13.52 -5.37
C GLU A 143 -9.23 13.77 -3.97
N LYS A 144 -8.66 14.71 -3.20
CA LYS A 144 -9.18 15.10 -1.88
C LYS A 144 -10.60 15.65 -1.97
N ASN A 145 -10.85 16.57 -2.90
CA ASN A 145 -12.17 17.16 -3.12
C ASN A 145 -13.20 16.10 -3.54
N LEU A 146 -12.83 15.16 -4.41
CA LEU A 146 -13.70 14.05 -4.81
C LEU A 146 -13.97 13.12 -3.63
N LEU A 147 -12.94 12.74 -2.88
CA LEU A 147 -13.06 11.85 -1.71
C LEU A 147 -14.05 12.44 -0.69
N THR A 148 -13.88 13.71 -0.34
CA THR A 148 -14.80 14.42 0.58
C THR A 148 -16.24 14.39 0.08
N LYS A 149 -16.47 14.75 -1.19
CA LYS A 149 -17.82 14.76 -1.78
C LYS A 149 -18.46 13.37 -1.85
N ILE A 150 -17.66 12.33 -2.13
CA ILE A 150 -18.15 10.95 -2.16
C ILE A 150 -18.50 10.49 -0.75
N ALA A 151 -17.63 10.75 0.24
CA ALA A 151 -17.84 10.34 1.63
C ALA A 151 -19.05 11.00 2.30
N GLN A 152 -19.45 12.18 1.85
CA GLN A 152 -20.69 12.85 2.29
C GLN A 152 -21.97 12.18 1.77
N LYS A 153 -21.88 11.37 0.70
CA LYS A 153 -23.05 10.79 0.04
C LYS A 153 -23.13 9.27 0.09
N LYS A 154 -22.00 8.62 0.22
CA LYS A 154 -21.88 7.15 0.12
C LYS A 154 -21.02 6.60 1.24
N LYS A 155 -21.24 5.34 1.58
CA LYS A 155 -20.30 4.60 2.44
C LYS A 155 -19.00 4.36 1.67
N VAL A 156 -17.89 4.82 2.22
CA VAL A 156 -16.58 4.74 1.56
C VAL A 156 -15.67 3.75 2.28
N ILE A 157 -15.08 2.87 1.48
CA ILE A 157 -13.97 1.99 1.87
C ILE A 157 -12.74 2.47 1.10
N LEU A 158 -11.78 3.05 1.81
CA LEU A 158 -10.56 3.58 1.22
C LEU A 158 -9.42 2.58 1.40
N THR A 159 -8.85 2.11 0.29
CA THR A 159 -7.68 1.23 0.29
C THR A 159 -6.46 1.98 -0.23
N LEU A 160 -5.39 2.01 0.56
CA LEU A 160 -4.17 2.76 0.27
C LEU A 160 -3.05 1.81 -0.16
N PHE A 161 -2.65 1.91 -1.42
CA PHE A 161 -1.46 1.24 -1.97
C PHE A 161 -0.25 2.19 -1.98
N VAL A 162 -0.12 2.95 -0.91
CA VAL A 162 0.92 3.96 -0.68
C VAL A 162 1.33 3.97 0.79
N LYS A 163 2.36 4.76 1.10
CA LYS A 163 2.80 4.98 2.49
C LYS A 163 1.64 5.52 3.35
N PRO A 164 1.44 5.04 4.59
CA PRO A 164 0.33 5.44 5.46
C PRO A 164 0.31 6.95 5.80
N TYR A 165 1.41 7.66 5.62
CA TYR A 165 1.47 9.12 5.77
C TYR A 165 0.50 9.89 4.84
N ALA A 166 -0.02 9.24 3.77
CA ALA A 166 -1.07 9.82 2.94
C ALA A 166 -2.35 10.14 3.74
N LEU A 167 -2.60 9.44 4.86
CA LEU A 167 -3.76 9.68 5.74
C LEU A 167 -3.73 11.06 6.41
N LEU A 168 -2.54 11.63 6.64
CA LEU A 168 -2.39 12.92 7.30
C LEU A 168 -2.93 14.09 6.48
N ASP A 169 -3.07 13.90 5.17
CA ASP A 169 -3.54 14.94 4.24
C ASP A 169 -5.03 14.80 3.87
N ILE A 170 -5.76 13.82 4.45
CA ILE A 170 -7.17 13.58 4.11
C ILE A 170 -8.06 14.48 4.98
N PRO A 171 -8.81 15.42 4.37
CA PRO A 171 -9.81 16.18 5.11
C PRO A 171 -10.99 15.28 5.49
N GLU A 172 -11.58 15.53 6.66
CA GLU A 172 -12.79 14.83 7.13
C GLU A 172 -12.66 13.30 7.11
N ILE A 173 -11.48 12.76 7.50
CA ILE A 173 -11.20 11.32 7.54
C ILE A 173 -12.22 10.52 8.36
N GLU A 174 -12.91 11.19 9.29
CA GLU A 174 -14.00 10.63 10.10
C GLU A 174 -15.20 10.20 9.27
N ASN A 175 -15.43 10.80 8.12
CA ASN A 175 -16.54 10.47 7.21
C ASN A 175 -16.27 9.20 6.38
N ILE A 176 -15.03 8.72 6.35
CA ILE A 176 -14.67 7.46 5.68
C ILE A 176 -15.05 6.30 6.59
N ASN A 177 -15.81 5.32 6.07
CA ASN A 177 -16.31 4.20 6.87
C ASN A 177 -15.23 3.16 7.16
N SER A 178 -14.37 2.85 6.21
CA SER A 178 -13.26 1.92 6.43
C SER A 178 -12.00 2.39 5.72
N ILE A 179 -10.85 2.11 6.34
CA ILE A 179 -9.52 2.41 5.81
C ILE A 179 -8.68 1.16 5.90
N VAL A 180 -8.23 0.70 4.73
CA VAL A 180 -7.31 -0.42 4.57
C VAL A 180 -5.96 0.11 4.08
N ILE A 181 -4.87 -0.30 4.72
CA ILE A 181 -3.52 0.10 4.35
C ILE A 181 -2.81 -1.13 3.79
N ALA A 182 -2.48 -1.10 2.51
CA ALA A 182 -1.73 -2.12 1.79
C ALA A 182 -0.27 -1.73 1.53
N TYR A 183 0.15 -0.53 1.97
CA TYR A 183 1.51 0.01 2.02
C TYR A 183 2.19 0.26 0.67
N GLN A 184 2.02 -0.64 -0.30
CA GLN A 184 2.70 -0.57 -1.60
C GLN A 184 1.76 -0.96 -2.74
N ASN A 185 1.98 -0.34 -3.91
CA ASN A 185 1.26 -0.71 -5.12
C ASN A 185 1.92 -1.92 -5.81
N HIS A 186 2.03 -3.01 -5.07
CA HIS A 186 2.58 -4.27 -5.55
C HIS A 186 1.44 -5.23 -5.91
N LYS A 187 1.68 -6.09 -6.91
CA LYS A 187 0.68 -7.05 -7.38
C LYS A 187 0.07 -7.87 -6.23
N ILE A 188 0.90 -8.46 -5.40
CA ILE A 188 0.45 -9.32 -4.28
C ILE A 188 -0.30 -8.49 -3.22
N ALA A 189 0.15 -7.27 -2.93
CA ALA A 189 -0.57 -6.38 -2.02
C ALA A 189 -1.98 -6.03 -2.54
N GLN A 190 -2.12 -5.82 -3.84
CA GLN A 190 -3.41 -5.58 -4.49
C GLN A 190 -4.33 -6.79 -4.43
N GLN A 191 -3.79 -7.99 -4.63
CA GLN A 191 -4.55 -9.25 -4.56
C GLN A 191 -5.05 -9.53 -3.16
N ASN A 192 -4.19 -9.36 -2.14
CA ASN A 192 -4.53 -9.66 -0.76
C ASN A 192 -5.42 -8.59 -0.09
N ALA A 193 -5.48 -7.38 -0.65
CA ALA A 193 -6.32 -6.29 -0.13
C ALA A 193 -7.74 -6.28 -0.70
N ALA A 194 -8.02 -7.08 -1.74
CA ALA A 194 -9.32 -7.24 -2.37
C ALA A 194 -10.17 -8.25 -1.60
#